data_51da47528d253ba5a90339c40d54feee
#
_entry.id   51da47528d253ba5a90339c40d54feee
#
_cell.length_a   1.000
_cell.length_b   1.000
_cell.length_c   1.000
_cell.angle_alpha   90.00
_cell.angle_beta   90.00
_cell.angle_gamma   90.00
#
_symmetry.space_group_name_H-M   'P 1'
#
loop_
_entity.id
_entity.type
_entity.pdbx_description
1 polymer ?
#
loop_
_entity_poly.entity_id
_entity_poly.type
_entity_poly.pdbx_seq_one_letter_code
_entity_poly.pdbx_strand_id
1 'polypeptide(L)'
;MLPHDKQIKIFLEQLLSFSINDIVISPGSRSTPLVNNILKNKELFNLNLVLDERSAGFFALGKSKISKKPTILICTSGTSTLNYSPAIAEAYFSQIPLIVITADRPMIYRETGSNQTLNQTNIYSNNIKWFYDIPVTNDDNFISNVAYKAIYNSNFPTKGPVHINWQFEEPFTDLSTPKINPKITDKTLNSAKINISDERTKNLIPILSEKKGLIIVGSHNYDNKDILNLSEILNWPIIADPLSNLRDEKNYITPIIDSGDLIFRREDILLPETIIHIGNLPVSKFISKNLEKVLNHIFIENSGNISSGFSSIDEHLDISISSLVTQLQKHDFKAINNDWKKTYIKLNDSARKIIDRNISKIKEISTKKTILDSIPEDSIFISGNSLPIRILDLILSKSKNIKFYGNRGLSGIDGNISIASGISSVTNKNVFLDIGDLAFYHDLGGLVTAKRNSKSLTIFVNENSGGQIFSLLPQSKDLGEDYNDWFITPHKEINISEISNSLSIEYYNTKSDKEIKKIINENLENNVKIIEINYDKSDYKIYNQYINNLVQKITIDE
;
A
#
# COMPACT_ATOMS: atom_id res chain seq x y z
N MET A 1 20.12 18.46 -33.59
CA MET A 1 19.74 17.61 -32.45
C MET A 1 20.66 17.94 -31.29
N LEU A 2 20.12 18.40 -30.21
CA LEU A 2 20.89 18.68 -28.99
C LEU A 2 21.42 17.38 -28.38
N PRO A 3 22.59 17.38 -27.72
CA PRO A 3 23.15 16.16 -27.13
C PRO A 3 22.17 15.46 -26.15
N HIS A 4 21.48 16.23 -25.30
CA HIS A 4 20.51 15.69 -24.34
C HIS A 4 19.28 15.05 -25.02
N ASP A 5 18.88 15.50 -26.23
CA ASP A 5 17.76 14.87 -26.96
C ASP A 5 18.08 13.42 -27.35
N LYS A 6 19.33 13.20 -27.84
CA LYS A 6 19.80 11.85 -28.17
C LYS A 6 19.87 10.96 -26.92
N GLN A 7 20.37 11.50 -25.83
CA GLN A 7 20.49 10.80 -24.53
C GLN A 7 19.13 10.42 -23.96
N ILE A 8 18.17 11.37 -23.98
CA ILE A 8 16.81 11.11 -23.53
C ILE A 8 16.17 10.02 -24.39
N LYS A 9 16.35 10.06 -25.70
CA LYS A 9 15.90 9.00 -26.61
C LYS A 9 16.43 7.63 -26.18
N ILE A 10 17.75 7.49 -25.98
CA ILE A 10 18.39 6.23 -25.54
C ILE A 10 17.83 5.75 -24.21
N PHE A 11 17.67 6.68 -23.27
CA PHE A 11 17.09 6.38 -21.95
C PHE A 11 15.67 5.83 -22.07
N LEU A 12 14.80 6.50 -22.83
CA LEU A 12 13.41 6.11 -23.04
C LEU A 12 13.29 4.79 -23.81
N GLU A 13 14.13 4.56 -24.84
CA GLU A 13 14.19 3.29 -25.57
C GLU A 13 14.55 2.13 -24.64
N GLN A 14 15.46 2.34 -23.69
CA GLN A 14 15.82 1.33 -22.72
C GLN A 14 14.65 1.02 -21.78
N LEU A 15 13.93 2.02 -21.28
CA LEU A 15 12.73 1.83 -20.44
C LEU A 15 11.64 1.05 -21.19
N LEU A 16 11.35 1.45 -22.42
CA LEU A 16 10.37 0.78 -23.29
C LEU A 16 10.73 -0.67 -23.58
N SER A 17 12.03 -1.00 -23.70
CA SER A 17 12.47 -2.38 -23.90
C SER A 17 12.12 -3.33 -22.75
N PHE A 18 11.83 -2.78 -21.56
CA PHE A 18 11.31 -3.50 -20.38
C PHE A 18 9.82 -3.26 -20.14
N SER A 19 9.11 -2.72 -21.13
CA SER A 19 7.67 -2.37 -21.03
C SER A 19 7.38 -1.42 -19.86
N ILE A 20 8.29 -0.48 -19.57
CA ILE A 20 8.10 0.60 -18.60
C ILE A 20 7.69 1.84 -19.39
N ASN A 21 6.39 2.15 -19.35
CA ASN A 21 5.78 3.20 -20.17
C ASN A 21 4.79 4.10 -19.42
N ASP A 22 4.57 3.87 -18.12
CA ASP A 22 3.76 4.75 -17.29
C ASP A 22 4.58 5.96 -16.83
N ILE A 23 4.16 7.17 -17.19
CA ILE A 23 4.85 8.42 -16.86
C ILE A 23 3.89 9.40 -16.19
N VAL A 24 4.31 9.95 -15.05
CA VAL A 24 3.64 11.05 -14.35
C VAL A 24 4.54 12.27 -14.40
N ILE A 25 4.00 13.39 -14.87
CA ILE A 25 4.75 14.63 -15.11
C ILE A 25 4.14 15.75 -14.28
N SER A 26 4.97 16.41 -13.47
CA SER A 26 4.67 17.71 -12.89
C SER A 26 5.38 18.79 -13.72
N PRO A 27 4.65 19.85 -14.16
CA PRO A 27 5.17 20.79 -15.15
C PRO A 27 6.25 21.70 -14.56
N GLY A 28 7.25 22.06 -15.38
CA GLY A 28 8.26 23.06 -15.03
C GLY A 28 9.30 23.26 -16.15
N SER A 29 9.95 24.42 -16.17
CA SER A 29 10.81 24.81 -17.28
C SER A 29 12.05 23.92 -17.43
N ARG A 30 12.72 23.54 -16.32
CA ARG A 30 13.97 22.77 -16.39
C ARG A 30 13.77 21.34 -16.90
N SER A 31 12.56 20.78 -16.75
CA SER A 31 12.21 19.46 -17.29
C SER A 31 11.80 19.48 -18.77
N THR A 32 11.84 20.64 -19.44
CA THR A 32 11.45 20.77 -20.87
C THR A 32 12.13 19.77 -21.79
N PRO A 33 13.43 19.48 -21.69
CA PRO A 33 14.08 18.49 -22.57
C PRO A 33 13.42 17.11 -22.46
N LEU A 34 13.18 16.63 -21.24
CA LEU A 34 12.51 15.34 -20.98
C LEU A 34 11.08 15.33 -21.53
N VAL A 35 10.30 16.35 -21.14
CA VAL A 35 8.87 16.44 -21.50
C VAL A 35 8.67 16.57 -23.00
N ASN A 36 9.48 17.39 -23.69
CA ASN A 36 9.41 17.57 -25.14
C ASN A 36 9.68 16.25 -25.90
N ASN A 37 10.72 15.51 -25.51
CA ASN A 37 11.02 14.21 -26.10
C ASN A 37 9.91 13.18 -25.88
N ILE A 38 9.30 13.16 -24.69
CA ILE A 38 8.18 12.29 -24.37
C ILE A 38 6.94 12.68 -25.18
N LEU A 39 6.57 13.97 -25.24
CA LEU A 39 5.37 14.44 -25.96
C LEU A 39 5.45 14.22 -27.47
N LYS A 40 6.61 14.32 -28.08
CA LYS A 40 6.81 14.01 -29.51
C LYS A 40 6.68 12.52 -29.83
N ASN A 41 6.67 11.65 -28.80
CA ASN A 41 6.52 10.20 -28.90
C ASN A 41 5.40 9.71 -27.97
N LYS A 42 4.38 10.54 -27.74
CA LYS A 42 3.34 10.31 -26.72
C LYS A 42 2.54 9.01 -26.90
N GLU A 43 2.46 8.52 -28.13
CA GLU A 43 1.78 7.28 -28.47
C GLU A 43 2.43 6.02 -27.87
N LEU A 44 3.69 6.14 -27.40
CA LEU A 44 4.43 5.04 -26.77
C LEU A 44 4.24 4.98 -25.25
N PHE A 45 3.62 6.00 -24.66
CA PHE A 45 3.58 6.17 -23.20
C PHE A 45 2.16 6.40 -22.68
N ASN A 46 1.90 5.93 -21.47
CA ASN A 46 0.70 6.26 -20.69
C ASN A 46 0.99 7.51 -19.85
N LEU A 47 0.61 8.68 -20.36
CA LEU A 47 0.97 9.97 -19.77
C LEU A 47 -0.11 10.48 -18.82
N ASN A 48 0.32 10.94 -17.64
CA ASN A 48 -0.52 11.66 -16.71
C ASN A 48 0.16 12.99 -16.32
N LEU A 49 -0.58 14.08 -16.42
CA LEU A 49 -0.16 15.39 -15.94
C LEU A 49 -0.77 15.62 -14.55
N VAL A 50 0.06 15.84 -13.55
CA VAL A 50 -0.34 16.14 -12.18
C VAL A 50 0.40 17.38 -11.70
N LEU A 51 -0.36 18.43 -11.34
CA LEU A 51 0.21 19.75 -11.05
C LEU A 51 0.99 19.78 -9.73
N ASP A 52 0.40 19.25 -8.65
CA ASP A 52 1.00 19.19 -7.32
C ASP A 52 1.93 17.97 -7.23
N GLU A 53 3.21 18.20 -7.00
CA GLU A 53 4.22 17.13 -6.96
C GLU A 53 3.98 16.13 -5.84
N ARG A 54 3.45 16.53 -4.70
CA ARG A 54 3.10 15.59 -3.63
C ARG A 54 2.02 14.62 -4.11
N SER A 55 0.94 15.15 -4.70
CA SER A 55 -0.11 14.33 -5.31
C SER A 55 0.44 13.46 -6.45
N ALA A 56 1.36 13.99 -7.27
CA ALA A 56 1.99 13.25 -8.36
C ALA A 56 2.78 12.03 -7.87
N GLY A 57 3.55 12.20 -6.79
CA GLY A 57 4.31 11.12 -6.18
C GLY A 57 3.40 9.98 -5.69
N PHE A 58 2.35 10.31 -4.94
CA PHE A 58 1.38 9.32 -4.46
C PHE A 58 0.54 8.71 -5.59
N PHE A 59 0.20 9.48 -6.61
CA PHE A 59 -0.46 8.96 -7.81
C PHE A 59 0.40 7.92 -8.54
N ALA A 60 1.69 8.22 -8.74
CA ALA A 60 2.64 7.29 -9.34
C ALA A 60 2.80 6.01 -8.49
N LEU A 61 2.85 6.16 -7.16
CA LEU A 61 2.86 5.02 -6.23
C LEU A 61 1.62 4.14 -6.42
N GLY A 62 0.43 4.74 -6.54
CA GLY A 62 -0.82 4.01 -6.81
C GLY A 62 -0.77 3.22 -8.12
N LYS A 63 -0.26 3.80 -9.19
CA LYS A 63 -0.06 3.11 -10.49
C LYS A 63 0.85 1.89 -10.33
N SER A 64 2.03 2.09 -9.73
CA SER A 64 3.02 1.02 -9.53
C SER A 64 2.53 -0.08 -8.60
N LYS A 65 1.69 0.24 -7.62
CA LYS A 65 1.09 -0.72 -6.68
C LYS A 65 0.27 -1.79 -7.42
N ILE A 66 -0.41 -1.42 -8.49
CA ILE A 66 -1.23 -2.34 -9.32
C ILE A 66 -0.43 -2.95 -10.46
N SER A 67 0.30 -2.13 -11.24
CA SER A 67 1.07 -2.61 -12.40
C SER A 67 2.24 -3.51 -12.01
N LYS A 68 2.73 -3.40 -10.78
CA LYS A 68 3.95 -4.06 -10.28
C LYS A 68 5.21 -3.69 -11.06
N LYS A 69 5.12 -2.70 -11.95
CA LYS A 69 6.22 -2.11 -12.74
C LYS A 69 6.53 -0.71 -12.22
N PRO A 70 7.77 -0.22 -12.39
CA PRO A 70 8.10 1.14 -12.03
C PRO A 70 7.28 2.16 -12.83
N THR A 71 6.67 3.13 -12.15
CA THR A 71 6.15 4.35 -12.78
C THR A 71 7.26 5.39 -12.80
N ILE A 72 7.41 6.07 -13.92
CA ILE A 72 8.37 7.17 -14.10
C ILE A 72 7.72 8.44 -13.57
N LEU A 73 8.41 9.14 -12.68
CA LEU A 73 7.95 10.38 -12.04
C LEU A 73 8.90 11.50 -12.39
N ILE A 74 8.40 12.57 -13.03
CA ILE A 74 9.25 13.65 -13.58
C ILE A 74 8.80 14.99 -13.00
N CYS A 75 9.75 15.76 -12.46
CA CYS A 75 9.54 17.16 -12.08
C CYS A 75 10.70 18.06 -12.50
N THR A 76 10.49 19.36 -12.34
CA THR A 76 11.51 20.39 -12.50
C THR A 76 12.46 20.45 -11.29
N SER A 77 13.33 21.44 -11.23
CA SER A 77 14.30 21.63 -10.15
C SER A 77 13.70 22.38 -8.94
N GLY A 78 14.45 22.44 -7.85
CA GLY A 78 14.11 23.22 -6.64
C GLY A 78 13.12 22.50 -5.74
N THR A 79 12.18 23.24 -5.14
CA THR A 79 11.23 22.70 -4.15
C THR A 79 10.30 21.61 -4.68
N SER A 80 10.07 21.55 -6.01
CA SER A 80 9.29 20.47 -6.61
C SER A 80 9.87 19.09 -6.30
N THR A 81 11.19 18.97 -6.23
CA THR A 81 11.85 17.71 -5.85
C THR A 81 11.52 17.30 -4.42
N LEU A 82 11.50 18.24 -3.47
CA LEU A 82 11.21 17.96 -2.07
C LEU A 82 9.77 17.49 -1.84
N ASN A 83 8.83 17.97 -2.63
CA ASN A 83 7.42 17.58 -2.51
C ASN A 83 7.16 16.10 -2.83
N TYR A 84 8.06 15.41 -3.52
CA TYR A 84 7.97 13.96 -3.72
C TYR A 84 8.34 13.13 -2.50
N SER A 85 9.03 13.71 -1.51
CA SER A 85 9.63 12.98 -0.38
C SER A 85 8.66 12.09 0.38
N PRO A 86 7.42 12.50 0.74
CA PRO A 86 6.50 11.62 1.46
C PRO A 86 6.12 10.36 0.66
N ALA A 87 5.85 10.54 -0.65
CA ALA A 87 5.48 9.42 -1.52
C ALA A 87 6.66 8.45 -1.76
N ILE A 88 7.88 9.00 -1.89
CA ILE A 88 9.10 8.18 -2.03
C ILE A 88 9.35 7.38 -0.76
N ALA A 89 9.20 7.98 0.42
CA ALA A 89 9.36 7.27 1.67
C ALA A 89 8.32 6.14 1.83
N GLU A 90 7.04 6.41 1.56
CA GLU A 90 6.00 5.36 1.56
C GLU A 90 6.32 4.26 0.53
N ALA A 91 6.79 4.61 -0.68
CA ALA A 91 7.17 3.66 -1.72
C ALA A 91 8.33 2.75 -1.26
N TYR A 92 9.32 3.32 -0.55
CA TYR A 92 10.46 2.58 -0.03
C TYR A 92 10.02 1.52 0.99
N PHE A 93 9.27 1.93 2.02
CA PHE A 93 8.81 1.03 3.07
C PHE A 93 7.70 0.06 2.61
N SER A 94 6.92 0.43 1.59
CA SER A 94 5.94 -0.46 0.95
C SER A 94 6.51 -1.30 -0.19
N GLN A 95 7.81 -1.18 -0.50
CA GLN A 95 8.49 -1.90 -1.59
C GLN A 95 7.81 -1.74 -2.95
N ILE A 96 7.46 -0.50 -3.28
CA ILE A 96 6.82 -0.16 -4.55
C ILE A 96 7.84 0.50 -5.47
N PRO A 97 8.04 -0.03 -6.69
CA PRO A 97 9.05 0.48 -7.60
C PRO A 97 8.64 1.82 -8.19
N LEU A 98 9.53 2.81 -8.13
CA LEU A 98 9.42 4.10 -8.82
C LEU A 98 10.75 4.46 -9.45
N ILE A 99 10.73 5.11 -10.61
CA ILE A 99 11.90 5.76 -11.21
C ILE A 99 11.64 7.27 -11.17
N VAL A 100 12.25 7.94 -10.19
CA VAL A 100 12.10 9.39 -9.99
C VAL A 100 13.18 10.11 -10.78
N ILE A 101 12.79 11.03 -11.66
CA ILE A 101 13.70 11.84 -12.48
C ILE A 101 13.45 13.30 -12.12
N THR A 102 14.43 13.93 -11.49
CA THR A 102 14.41 15.37 -11.17
C THR A 102 15.32 16.11 -12.15
N ALA A 103 14.77 17.08 -12.87
CA ALA A 103 15.59 17.94 -13.72
C ALA A 103 16.38 18.91 -12.85
N ASP A 104 17.65 19.17 -13.18
CA ASP A 104 18.51 20.07 -12.43
C ASP A 104 19.30 21.00 -13.36
N ARG A 105 19.85 22.04 -12.76
CA ARG A 105 20.86 22.87 -13.40
C ARG A 105 22.22 22.17 -13.38
N PRO A 106 23.13 22.53 -14.32
CA PRO A 106 24.51 22.10 -14.22
C PRO A 106 25.13 22.41 -12.86
N MET A 107 25.99 21.55 -12.38
CA MET A 107 26.61 21.60 -11.05
C MET A 107 27.23 22.97 -10.72
N ILE A 108 27.73 23.70 -11.72
CA ILE A 108 28.36 25.03 -11.57
C ILE A 108 27.40 26.10 -11.00
N TYR A 109 26.08 25.87 -11.09
CA TYR A 109 25.07 26.81 -10.55
C TYR A 109 24.69 26.53 -9.10
N ARG A 110 25.15 25.42 -8.50
CA ARG A 110 24.85 25.08 -7.11
C ARG A 110 25.52 26.07 -6.18
N GLU A 111 24.79 26.50 -5.14
CA GLU A 111 25.26 27.45 -4.12
C GLU A 111 25.65 28.85 -4.63
N THR A 112 25.26 29.21 -5.85
CA THR A 112 25.55 30.52 -6.45
C THR A 112 24.43 31.56 -6.26
N GLY A 113 23.31 31.18 -5.65
CA GLY A 113 22.11 32.01 -5.56
C GLY A 113 21.27 32.00 -6.86
N SER A 114 21.57 31.13 -7.82
CA SER A 114 20.79 30.96 -9.03
C SER A 114 19.34 30.58 -8.73
N ASN A 115 18.39 31.17 -9.47
CA ASN A 115 16.96 30.94 -9.27
C ASN A 115 16.59 29.46 -9.31
N GLN A 116 15.75 29.01 -8.38
CA GLN A 116 15.18 27.66 -8.31
C GLN A 116 16.28 26.56 -8.36
N THR A 117 17.38 26.82 -7.64
CA THR A 117 18.53 25.92 -7.51
C THR A 117 18.62 25.42 -6.09
N LEU A 118 18.72 24.11 -5.95
CA LEU A 118 18.87 23.38 -4.70
C LEU A 118 19.96 22.34 -4.93
N ASN A 119 20.67 21.93 -3.91
CA ASN A 119 21.51 20.75 -4.01
C ASN A 119 20.61 19.50 -3.98
N GLN A 120 20.35 18.95 -5.18
CA GLN A 120 19.47 17.80 -5.38
C GLN A 120 20.20 16.46 -5.26
N THR A 121 21.52 16.51 -5.00
CA THR A 121 22.33 15.30 -4.87
C THR A 121 21.88 14.47 -3.69
N ASN A 122 21.42 13.25 -3.97
CA ASN A 122 20.95 12.29 -2.95
C ASN A 122 19.90 12.88 -1.97
N ILE A 123 19.04 13.77 -2.47
CA ILE A 123 18.08 14.53 -1.64
C ILE A 123 17.08 13.64 -0.87
N TYR A 124 16.79 12.43 -1.35
CA TYR A 124 15.92 11.48 -0.69
C TYR A 124 16.65 10.50 0.23
N SER A 125 17.99 10.57 0.24
CA SER A 125 18.87 9.88 1.20
C SER A 125 18.52 8.39 1.38
N ASN A 126 18.13 8.00 2.60
CA ASN A 126 17.88 6.60 2.97
C ASN A 126 16.51 6.05 2.50
N ASN A 127 15.70 6.88 1.84
CA ASN A 127 14.38 6.48 1.36
C ASN A 127 14.37 6.04 -0.11
N ILE A 128 15.54 5.79 -0.69
CA ILE A 128 15.70 5.27 -2.06
C ILE A 128 16.70 4.12 -2.07
N LYS A 129 16.55 3.25 -3.05
CA LYS A 129 17.46 2.09 -3.22
C LYS A 129 18.74 2.41 -3.99
N TRP A 130 18.68 3.42 -4.85
CA TRP A 130 19.79 3.82 -5.67
C TRP A 130 19.60 5.25 -6.16
N PHE A 131 20.72 5.99 -6.25
CA PHE A 131 20.79 7.36 -6.72
C PHE A 131 21.82 7.50 -7.82
N TYR A 132 21.54 8.37 -8.79
CA TYR A 132 22.53 8.81 -9.76
C TYR A 132 22.34 10.28 -10.15
N ASP A 133 23.44 11.05 -10.22
CA ASP A 133 23.47 12.43 -10.72
C ASP A 133 24.05 12.40 -12.14
N ILE A 134 23.21 12.60 -13.17
CA ILE A 134 23.64 12.63 -14.57
C ILE A 134 24.14 14.02 -14.91
N PRO A 135 25.45 14.19 -15.16
CA PRO A 135 26.02 15.46 -15.58
C PRO A 135 25.65 15.78 -17.04
N VAL A 136 25.89 17.01 -17.45
CA VAL A 136 25.92 17.33 -18.88
C VAL A 136 27.04 16.52 -19.53
N THR A 137 26.69 15.59 -20.41
CA THR A 137 27.64 14.64 -21.05
C THR A 137 27.24 14.35 -22.49
N ASN A 138 28.16 13.77 -23.26
CA ASN A 138 27.93 13.32 -24.66
C ASN A 138 28.09 11.79 -24.80
N ASP A 139 28.17 11.02 -23.70
CA ASP A 139 28.37 9.58 -23.73
C ASP A 139 27.04 8.82 -23.76
N ASP A 140 26.70 8.26 -24.90
CA ASP A 140 25.47 7.48 -25.11
C ASP A 140 25.47 6.14 -24.36
N ASN A 141 26.61 5.45 -24.29
CA ASN A 141 26.71 4.16 -23.58
C ASN A 141 26.53 4.33 -22.08
N PHE A 142 27.04 5.43 -21.57
CA PHE A 142 26.84 5.83 -20.17
C PHE A 142 25.34 5.97 -19.85
N ILE A 143 24.56 6.66 -20.67
CA ILE A 143 23.11 6.86 -20.47
C ILE A 143 22.34 5.54 -20.53
N SER A 144 22.66 4.67 -21.48
CA SER A 144 22.06 3.33 -21.59
C SER A 144 22.30 2.51 -20.31
N ASN A 145 23.50 2.58 -19.75
CA ASN A 145 23.85 1.89 -18.51
C ASN A 145 23.11 2.46 -17.30
N VAL A 146 23.00 3.81 -17.20
CA VAL A 146 22.22 4.45 -16.11
C VAL A 146 20.76 4.02 -16.16
N ALA A 147 20.15 4.02 -17.37
CA ALA A 147 18.77 3.55 -17.55
C ALA A 147 18.59 2.09 -17.08
N TYR A 148 19.50 1.20 -17.48
CA TYR A 148 19.49 -0.20 -17.06
C TYR A 148 19.62 -0.34 -15.54
N LYS A 149 20.56 0.39 -14.91
CA LYS A 149 20.73 0.38 -13.45
C LYS A 149 19.50 0.90 -12.70
N ALA A 150 18.83 1.94 -13.22
CA ALA A 150 17.59 2.42 -12.64
C ALA A 150 16.49 1.33 -12.66
N ILE A 151 16.33 0.66 -13.81
CA ILE A 151 15.39 -0.45 -13.97
C ILE A 151 15.75 -1.59 -13.02
N TYR A 152 17.01 -2.01 -12.99
CA TYR A 152 17.48 -3.10 -12.15
C TYR A 152 17.26 -2.79 -10.66
N ASN A 153 17.78 -1.66 -10.18
CA ASN A 153 17.73 -1.30 -8.76
C ASN A 153 16.31 -0.99 -8.26
N SER A 154 15.40 -0.54 -9.14
CA SER A 154 13.99 -0.36 -8.76
C SER A 154 13.25 -1.68 -8.54
N ASN A 155 13.80 -2.79 -9.05
CA ASN A 155 13.17 -4.11 -8.98
C ASN A 155 13.91 -5.13 -8.13
N PHE A 156 15.26 -5.01 -7.95
CA PHE A 156 16.10 -6.01 -7.31
C PHE A 156 17.04 -5.44 -6.25
N PRO A 157 17.43 -6.28 -5.26
CA PRO A 157 16.84 -7.59 -4.91
C PRO A 157 15.37 -7.46 -4.48
N THR A 158 14.97 -6.28 -4.04
CA THR A 158 13.61 -5.91 -3.62
C THR A 158 13.13 -4.75 -4.47
N LYS A 159 11.82 -4.59 -4.59
CA LYS A 159 11.24 -3.43 -5.26
C LYS A 159 11.39 -2.17 -4.40
N GLY A 160 11.47 -1.01 -5.04
CA GLY A 160 11.53 0.26 -4.34
C GLY A 160 11.88 1.44 -5.26
N PRO A 161 11.83 2.66 -4.74
CA PRO A 161 12.14 3.85 -5.52
C PRO A 161 13.63 4.00 -5.77
N VAL A 162 13.95 4.53 -6.95
CA VAL A 162 15.29 4.99 -7.33
C VAL A 162 15.21 6.44 -7.81
N HIS A 163 16.30 7.19 -7.69
CA HIS A 163 16.34 8.60 -8.05
C HIS A 163 17.45 8.87 -9.06
N ILE A 164 17.09 9.56 -10.12
CA ILE A 164 18.00 10.13 -11.12
C ILE A 164 17.85 11.65 -11.07
N ASN A 165 18.90 12.35 -10.69
CA ASN A 165 19.00 13.78 -10.86
C ASN A 165 19.65 14.05 -12.22
N TRP A 166 18.97 14.77 -13.12
CA TRP A 166 19.48 14.97 -14.49
C TRP A 166 19.71 16.43 -14.78
N GLN A 167 20.96 16.78 -15.06
CA GLN A 167 21.39 18.15 -15.32
C GLN A 167 21.16 18.51 -16.78
N PHE A 168 20.49 19.65 -17.02
CA PHE A 168 20.23 20.20 -18.35
C PHE A 168 20.75 21.63 -18.46
N GLU A 169 21.48 21.90 -19.56
CA GLU A 169 21.94 23.21 -19.95
C GLU A 169 21.11 23.76 -21.11
N GLU A 170 20.98 25.08 -21.19
CA GLU A 170 20.31 25.76 -22.31
C GLU A 170 21.14 25.70 -23.57
N PRO A 171 20.50 25.63 -24.76
CA PRO A 171 19.05 25.67 -25.01
C PRO A 171 18.36 24.32 -24.71
N PHE A 172 17.08 24.38 -24.26
CA PHE A 172 16.34 23.18 -23.84
C PHE A 172 15.67 22.41 -24.98
N THR A 173 15.42 23.07 -26.10
CA THR A 173 14.69 22.48 -27.23
C THR A 173 15.36 22.82 -28.57
N ASP A 174 15.29 21.87 -29.47
CA ASP A 174 15.59 21.99 -30.87
C ASP A 174 14.38 21.50 -31.68
N LEU A 175 14.22 21.98 -32.91
CA LEU A 175 13.16 21.54 -33.82
C LEU A 175 13.32 20.07 -34.25
N SER A 176 14.50 19.51 -34.13
CA SER A 176 14.89 18.17 -34.61
C SER A 176 14.85 17.07 -33.55
N THR A 177 13.85 17.04 -32.66
CA THR A 177 13.72 15.97 -31.65
C THR A 177 13.57 14.59 -32.32
N PRO A 178 14.37 13.60 -31.94
CA PRO A 178 14.38 12.31 -32.61
C PRO A 178 13.12 11.49 -32.30
N LYS A 179 12.63 10.76 -33.32
CA LYS A 179 11.63 9.72 -33.08
C LYS A 179 12.26 8.54 -32.34
N ILE A 180 11.54 8.03 -31.38
CA ILE A 180 11.86 6.81 -30.63
C ILE A 180 11.43 5.63 -31.49
N ASN A 181 12.37 4.75 -31.81
CA ASN A 181 12.08 3.46 -32.45
C ASN A 181 12.37 2.36 -31.43
N PRO A 182 11.39 2.01 -30.58
CA PRO A 182 11.62 0.96 -29.60
C PRO A 182 11.89 -0.34 -30.37
N LYS A 183 13.06 -0.90 -30.22
CA LYS A 183 13.22 -2.34 -30.45
C LYS A 183 12.41 -3.00 -29.33
N ILE A 184 11.17 -3.37 -29.63
CA ILE A 184 10.30 -4.10 -28.69
C ILE A 184 10.93 -5.50 -28.54
N THR A 185 11.97 -5.57 -27.75
CA THR A 185 12.41 -6.81 -27.15
C THR A 185 11.77 -6.78 -25.78
N ASP A 186 10.78 -7.62 -25.51
CA ASP A 186 10.27 -7.85 -24.16
C ASP A 186 11.40 -8.40 -23.28
N LYS A 187 12.31 -7.50 -22.92
CA LYS A 187 13.36 -7.84 -21.96
C LYS A 187 12.69 -8.04 -20.62
N THR A 188 12.87 -9.20 -20.08
CA THR A 188 12.44 -9.52 -18.72
C THR A 188 13.65 -9.50 -17.80
N LEU A 189 13.48 -8.87 -16.66
CA LEU A 189 14.40 -9.07 -15.54
C LEU A 189 14.04 -10.40 -14.90
N ASN A 190 14.82 -11.42 -15.18
CA ASN A 190 14.62 -12.72 -14.51
C ASN A 190 15.17 -12.63 -13.10
N SER A 191 14.28 -12.68 -12.10
CA SER A 191 14.69 -12.88 -10.72
C SER A 191 15.01 -14.35 -10.48
N ALA A 192 16.14 -14.62 -9.88
CA ALA A 192 16.38 -15.94 -9.31
C ALA A 192 15.37 -16.15 -8.16
N LYS A 193 14.73 -17.32 -8.14
CA LYS A 193 13.99 -17.76 -6.95
C LYS A 193 15.01 -18.33 -5.96
N ILE A 194 15.03 -17.77 -4.76
CA ILE A 194 15.85 -18.31 -3.69
C ILE A 194 15.12 -19.53 -3.14
N ASN A 195 15.77 -20.69 -3.23
CA ASN A 195 15.24 -21.96 -2.77
C ASN A 195 15.91 -22.36 -1.46
N ILE A 196 15.14 -22.96 -0.55
CA ILE A 196 15.70 -23.54 0.67
C ILE A 196 16.48 -24.80 0.33
N SER A 197 17.64 -25.00 0.99
CA SER A 197 18.43 -26.22 0.83
C SER A 197 17.81 -27.41 1.57
N ASP A 198 18.19 -28.61 1.14
CA ASP A 198 17.78 -29.87 1.78
C ASP A 198 18.23 -29.94 3.25
N GLU A 199 19.48 -29.57 3.53
CA GLU A 199 20.04 -29.51 4.88
C GLU A 199 19.28 -28.54 5.79
N ARG A 200 19.01 -27.32 5.29
CA ARG A 200 18.26 -26.32 6.06
C ARG A 200 16.84 -26.80 6.36
N THR A 201 16.19 -27.48 5.40
CA THR A 201 14.87 -28.06 5.60
C THR A 201 14.87 -29.10 6.71
N LYS A 202 15.88 -30.03 6.71
CA LYS A 202 16.01 -31.02 7.78
C LYS A 202 16.14 -30.41 9.16
N ASN A 203 16.85 -29.28 9.28
CA ASN A 203 17.02 -28.58 10.56
C ASN A 203 15.70 -27.90 11.01
N LEU A 204 14.82 -27.51 10.08
CA LEU A 204 13.53 -26.90 10.40
C LEU A 204 12.44 -27.92 10.74
N ILE A 205 12.53 -29.15 10.23
CA ILE A 205 11.48 -30.18 10.45
C ILE A 205 11.14 -30.38 11.94
N PRO A 206 12.09 -30.48 12.89
CA PRO A 206 11.74 -30.61 14.30
C PRO A 206 10.87 -29.44 14.82
N ILE A 207 11.21 -28.21 14.47
CA ILE A 207 10.49 -27.00 14.88
C ILE A 207 9.11 -26.94 14.21
N LEU A 208 9.04 -27.30 12.92
CA LEU A 208 7.77 -27.33 12.16
C LEU A 208 6.86 -28.50 12.56
N SER A 209 7.39 -29.51 13.28
CA SER A 209 6.64 -30.62 13.81
C SER A 209 5.98 -30.33 15.17
N GLU A 210 6.10 -29.08 15.68
CA GLU A 210 5.46 -28.70 16.92
C GLU A 210 3.92 -28.75 16.84
N LYS A 211 3.27 -29.10 17.97
CA LYS A 211 1.83 -29.28 18.01
C LYS A 211 1.05 -27.97 17.94
N LYS A 212 1.66 -26.87 18.42
CA LYS A 212 0.98 -25.58 18.57
C LYS A 212 1.63 -24.53 17.66
N GLY A 213 1.37 -24.65 16.37
CA GLY A 213 1.88 -23.71 15.38
C GLY A 213 0.80 -22.78 14.80
N LEU A 214 1.20 -21.57 14.45
CA LEU A 214 0.36 -20.59 13.73
C LEU A 214 1.14 -19.99 12.56
N ILE A 215 0.42 -19.69 11.48
CA ILE A 215 0.93 -18.86 10.39
C ILE A 215 0.28 -17.49 10.49
N ILE A 216 1.06 -16.43 10.62
CA ILE A 216 0.58 -15.05 10.68
C ILE A 216 0.96 -14.38 9.37
N VAL A 217 -0.03 -13.83 8.66
CA VAL A 217 0.17 -13.29 7.32
C VAL A 217 -0.28 -11.83 7.27
N GLY A 218 0.69 -10.93 7.11
CA GLY A 218 0.46 -9.52 6.82
C GLY A 218 0.31 -9.25 5.32
N SER A 219 0.47 -8.00 4.90
CA SER A 219 0.56 -7.71 3.46
C SER A 219 1.89 -8.24 2.91
N HIS A 220 1.86 -8.85 1.73
CA HIS A 220 3.00 -9.58 1.17
C HIS A 220 2.98 -9.60 -0.36
N ASN A 221 4.07 -10.12 -0.95
CA ASN A 221 4.20 -10.29 -2.40
C ASN A 221 4.26 -11.79 -2.84
N TYR A 222 3.99 -12.73 -1.93
CA TYR A 222 3.93 -14.15 -2.24
C TYR A 222 2.61 -14.54 -2.93
N ASP A 223 2.59 -15.70 -3.58
CA ASP A 223 1.35 -16.30 -4.05
C ASP A 223 0.54 -16.84 -2.85
N ASN A 224 -0.71 -16.43 -2.75
CA ASN A 224 -1.63 -16.91 -1.71
C ASN A 224 -1.75 -18.45 -1.71
N LYS A 225 -1.70 -19.07 -2.89
CA LYS A 225 -1.76 -20.53 -3.02
C LYS A 225 -0.62 -21.24 -2.30
N ASP A 226 0.60 -20.68 -2.37
CA ASP A 226 1.75 -21.26 -1.68
C ASP A 226 1.60 -21.18 -0.16
N ILE A 227 1.02 -20.10 0.36
CA ILE A 227 0.74 -19.92 1.78
C ILE A 227 -0.33 -20.91 2.26
N LEU A 228 -1.40 -21.08 1.48
CA LEU A 228 -2.45 -22.04 1.78
C LEU A 228 -1.92 -23.47 1.79
N ASN A 229 -1.12 -23.85 0.79
CA ASN A 229 -0.44 -25.15 0.74
C ASN A 229 0.47 -25.38 1.95
N LEU A 230 1.22 -24.37 2.37
CA LEU A 230 2.06 -24.46 3.57
C LEU A 230 1.22 -24.74 4.82
N SER A 231 0.10 -24.04 4.99
CA SER A 231 -0.85 -24.27 6.09
C SER A 231 -1.41 -25.69 6.09
N GLU A 232 -1.74 -26.24 4.92
CA GLU A 232 -2.25 -27.61 4.79
C GLU A 232 -1.19 -28.65 5.20
N ILE A 233 0.05 -28.49 4.70
CA ILE A 233 1.15 -29.41 5.01
C ILE A 233 1.48 -29.39 6.49
N LEU A 234 1.54 -28.21 7.11
CA LEU A 234 1.85 -28.05 8.53
C LEU A 234 0.64 -28.39 9.43
N ASN A 235 -0.56 -28.42 8.88
CA ASN A 235 -1.84 -28.49 9.62
C ASN A 235 -2.00 -27.37 10.66
N TRP A 236 -1.48 -26.17 10.34
CA TRP A 236 -1.54 -24.97 11.18
C TRP A 236 -2.58 -23.98 10.65
N PRO A 237 -3.38 -23.30 11.51
CA PRO A 237 -4.29 -22.27 11.07
C PRO A 237 -3.54 -21.00 10.66
N ILE A 238 -4.18 -20.20 9.79
CA ILE A 238 -3.65 -18.92 9.32
C ILE A 238 -4.37 -17.79 10.01
N ILE A 239 -3.66 -16.88 10.67
CA ILE A 239 -4.16 -15.57 11.05
C ILE A 239 -3.89 -14.62 9.88
N ALA A 240 -4.94 -14.19 9.21
CA ALA A 240 -4.84 -13.35 8.03
C ALA A 240 -5.14 -11.88 8.36
N ASP A 241 -4.19 -10.99 8.11
CA ASP A 241 -4.42 -9.54 8.11
C ASP A 241 -5.42 -9.16 6.99
N PRO A 242 -6.22 -8.09 7.11
CA PRO A 242 -7.13 -7.68 6.05
C PRO A 242 -6.43 -7.37 4.72
N LEU A 243 -5.18 -6.91 4.75
CA LEU A 243 -4.39 -6.60 3.55
C LEU A 243 -3.59 -7.79 2.99
N SER A 244 -3.66 -8.95 3.63
CA SER A 244 -3.06 -10.18 3.10
C SER A 244 -3.77 -10.69 1.83
N ASN A 245 -5.01 -10.25 1.61
CA ASN A 245 -5.91 -10.76 0.56
C ASN A 245 -6.20 -12.28 0.66
N LEU A 246 -6.02 -12.87 1.84
CA LEU A 246 -6.39 -14.26 2.12
C LEU A 246 -7.85 -14.41 2.57
N ARG A 247 -8.50 -13.32 3.04
CA ARG A 247 -9.90 -13.35 3.52
C ARG A 247 -10.94 -13.42 2.39
N ASP A 248 -10.58 -14.01 1.25
CA ASP A 248 -11.50 -14.28 0.14
C ASP A 248 -12.24 -15.61 0.40
N GLU A 249 -13.55 -15.66 0.13
CA GLU A 249 -14.40 -16.82 0.49
C GLU A 249 -13.88 -18.15 -0.05
N LYS A 250 -13.28 -18.16 -1.25
CA LYS A 250 -12.69 -19.36 -1.87
C LYS A 250 -11.52 -19.96 -1.09
N ASN A 251 -10.88 -19.18 -0.21
CA ASN A 251 -9.73 -19.60 0.57
C ASN A 251 -10.12 -20.29 1.89
N TYR A 252 -11.40 -20.21 2.30
CA TYR A 252 -11.88 -20.75 3.59
C TYR A 252 -12.03 -22.28 3.61
N ILE A 253 -11.57 -22.97 2.58
CA ILE A 253 -11.30 -24.42 2.62
C ILE A 253 -10.17 -24.68 3.64
N THR A 254 -9.19 -23.78 3.71
CA THR A 254 -8.15 -23.72 4.74
C THR A 254 -8.67 -22.94 5.95
N PRO A 255 -8.31 -23.27 7.20
CA PRO A 255 -8.77 -22.57 8.39
C PRO A 255 -8.12 -21.19 8.53
N ILE A 256 -8.81 -20.20 7.98
CA ILE A 256 -8.44 -18.79 8.08
C ILE A 256 -9.08 -18.17 9.31
N ILE A 257 -8.25 -17.60 10.17
CA ILE A 257 -8.65 -16.86 11.36
C ILE A 257 -8.64 -15.37 10.98
N ASP A 258 -9.81 -14.80 10.82
CA ASP A 258 -10.02 -13.41 10.39
C ASP A 258 -10.47 -12.48 11.53
N SER A 259 -10.59 -13.01 12.75
CA SER A 259 -10.87 -12.27 14.00
C SER A 259 -9.66 -12.24 14.93
N GLY A 260 -8.45 -12.34 14.39
CA GLY A 260 -7.21 -12.43 15.17
C GLY A 260 -7.02 -11.29 16.17
N ASP A 261 -7.40 -10.04 15.83
CA ASP A 261 -7.30 -8.90 16.77
C ASP A 261 -8.08 -9.17 18.07
N LEU A 262 -9.34 -9.61 17.98
CA LEU A 262 -10.16 -9.89 19.18
C LEU A 262 -9.64 -11.08 19.97
N ILE A 263 -9.18 -12.14 19.27
CA ILE A 263 -8.65 -13.34 19.91
C ILE A 263 -7.39 -13.00 20.71
N PHE A 264 -6.46 -12.22 20.12
CA PHE A 264 -5.20 -11.86 20.77
C PHE A 264 -5.31 -10.72 21.82
N ARG A 265 -6.49 -10.13 21.99
CA ARG A 265 -6.80 -9.21 23.12
C ARG A 265 -7.15 -9.96 24.40
N ARG A 266 -7.47 -11.24 24.33
CA ARG A 266 -7.81 -12.03 25.52
C ARG A 266 -6.59 -12.20 26.41
N GLU A 267 -6.79 -12.11 27.72
CA GLU A 267 -5.74 -12.34 28.71
C GLU A 267 -5.39 -13.83 28.85
N ASP A 268 -6.40 -14.70 28.63
CA ASP A 268 -6.30 -16.16 28.71
C ASP A 268 -6.02 -16.83 27.36
N ILE A 269 -5.48 -16.08 26.36
CA ILE A 269 -5.16 -16.63 25.06
C ILE A 269 -4.12 -17.75 25.16
N LEU A 270 -4.44 -18.89 24.56
CA LEU A 270 -3.46 -19.96 24.34
C LEU A 270 -2.49 -19.56 23.24
N LEU A 271 -1.24 -19.28 23.61
CA LEU A 271 -0.22 -18.89 22.64
C LEU A 271 0.34 -20.13 21.92
N PRO A 272 0.75 -19.98 20.64
CA PRO A 272 1.47 -21.01 19.92
C PRO A 272 2.88 -21.19 20.50
N GLU A 273 3.46 -22.36 20.28
CA GLU A 273 4.89 -22.63 20.56
C GLU A 273 5.77 -22.11 19.41
N THR A 274 5.28 -22.24 18.17
CA THR A 274 5.95 -21.78 16.97
C THR A 274 5.04 -20.94 16.09
N ILE A 275 5.57 -19.85 15.56
CA ILE A 275 4.92 -19.05 14.53
C ILE A 275 5.75 -18.99 13.27
N ILE A 276 5.06 -19.00 12.14
CA ILE A 276 5.60 -18.54 10.86
C ILE A 276 4.96 -17.20 10.56
N HIS A 277 5.77 -16.15 10.52
CA HIS A 277 5.33 -14.80 10.14
C HIS A 277 5.74 -14.52 8.69
N ILE A 278 4.76 -14.16 7.85
CA ILE A 278 4.92 -13.90 6.43
C ILE A 278 4.54 -12.45 6.12
N GLY A 279 5.45 -11.72 5.51
CA GLY A 279 5.22 -10.34 5.07
C GLY A 279 5.26 -9.30 6.19
N ASN A 280 4.55 -8.18 6.00
CA ASN A 280 4.58 -7.06 6.95
C ASN A 280 3.84 -7.39 8.25
N LEU A 281 4.10 -6.57 9.30
CA LEU A 281 3.37 -6.67 10.55
C LEU A 281 1.86 -6.51 10.34
N PRO A 282 1.03 -7.31 11.04
CA PRO A 282 -0.41 -7.13 11.04
C PRO A 282 -0.85 -5.75 11.56
N VAL A 283 -2.02 -5.30 11.14
CA VAL A 283 -2.66 -4.06 11.64
C VAL A 283 -2.87 -4.12 13.16
N SER A 284 -3.17 -5.30 13.68
CA SER A 284 -3.40 -5.51 15.11
C SER A 284 -2.11 -5.45 15.93
N LYS A 285 -2.02 -4.45 16.80
CA LYS A 285 -0.93 -4.35 17.80
C LYS A 285 -0.93 -5.49 18.82
N PHE A 286 -2.09 -6.13 19.06
CA PHE A 286 -2.21 -7.22 20.03
C PHE A 286 -1.59 -8.51 19.48
N ILE A 287 -1.73 -8.77 18.19
CA ILE A 287 -1.00 -9.85 17.54
C ILE A 287 0.51 -9.59 17.68
N SER A 288 0.99 -8.42 17.23
CA SER A 288 2.42 -8.07 17.28
C SER A 288 3.02 -8.16 18.68
N LYS A 289 2.30 -7.67 19.72
CA LYS A 289 2.76 -7.74 21.12
C LYS A 289 2.88 -9.18 21.64
N ASN A 290 2.02 -10.09 21.16
CA ASN A 290 2.07 -11.49 21.60
C ASN A 290 3.14 -12.31 20.84
N LEU A 291 3.67 -11.82 19.70
CA LEU A 291 4.81 -12.43 19.03
C LEU A 291 6.05 -12.51 19.95
N GLU A 292 6.23 -11.53 20.84
CA GLU A 292 7.34 -11.46 21.78
C GLU A 292 7.35 -12.59 22.82
N LYS A 293 6.21 -13.30 22.98
CA LYS A 293 6.01 -14.34 23.99
C LYS A 293 6.08 -15.76 23.43
N VAL A 294 6.30 -15.89 22.13
CA VAL A 294 6.34 -17.19 21.43
C VAL A 294 7.72 -17.79 21.53
N LEU A 295 7.79 -19.12 21.64
CA LEU A 295 9.06 -19.83 21.83
C LEU A 295 9.93 -19.81 20.56
N ASN A 296 9.32 -20.02 19.38
CA ASN A 296 10.01 -20.04 18.11
C ASN A 296 9.33 -19.09 17.11
N HIS A 297 10.07 -18.12 16.59
CA HIS A 297 9.62 -17.17 15.57
C HIS A 297 10.40 -17.37 14.27
N ILE A 298 9.74 -17.96 13.27
CA ILE A 298 10.24 -18.10 11.91
C ILE A 298 9.68 -16.96 11.06
N PHE A 299 10.54 -16.11 10.55
CA PHE A 299 10.15 -15.00 9.67
C PHE A 299 10.48 -15.33 8.21
N ILE A 300 9.46 -15.32 7.34
CA ILE A 300 9.63 -15.55 5.90
C ILE A 300 9.38 -14.24 5.16
N GLU A 301 10.46 -13.67 4.63
CA GLU A 301 10.40 -12.45 3.83
C GLU A 301 11.62 -12.38 2.89
N ASN A 302 11.36 -12.24 1.59
CA ASN A 302 12.39 -12.21 0.55
C ASN A 302 12.70 -10.80 0.03
N SER A 303 12.30 -9.79 0.77
CA SER A 303 12.44 -8.39 0.36
C SER A 303 13.63 -7.68 0.99
N GLY A 304 14.38 -8.34 1.87
CA GLY A 304 15.47 -7.72 2.64
C GLY A 304 14.99 -6.68 3.66
N ASN A 305 13.68 -6.50 3.82
CA ASN A 305 13.10 -5.62 4.84
C ASN A 305 12.52 -6.47 5.97
N ILE A 306 13.17 -6.44 7.13
CA ILE A 306 12.76 -7.21 8.29
C ILE A 306 11.74 -6.41 9.10
N SER A 307 10.46 -6.68 8.92
CA SER A 307 9.34 -6.05 9.63
C SER A 307 8.74 -6.98 10.68
N SER A 308 9.57 -7.47 11.61
CA SER A 308 9.14 -8.40 12.68
C SER A 308 8.65 -7.73 13.96
N GLY A 309 8.68 -6.40 14.03
CA GLY A 309 8.43 -5.67 15.29
C GLY A 309 9.60 -5.76 16.24
N PHE A 310 9.30 -5.87 17.54
CA PHE A 310 10.32 -6.01 18.59
C PHE A 310 10.58 -7.47 19.00
N SER A 311 9.90 -8.44 18.37
CA SER A 311 10.14 -9.85 18.66
C SER A 311 11.49 -10.31 18.11
N SER A 312 12.17 -11.16 18.88
CA SER A 312 13.33 -11.88 18.37
C SER A 312 12.90 -12.78 17.21
N ILE A 313 13.71 -12.82 16.16
CA ILE A 313 13.57 -13.80 15.09
C ILE A 313 14.56 -14.92 15.36
N ASP A 314 14.06 -16.13 15.52
CA ASP A 314 14.91 -17.31 15.70
C ASP A 314 15.43 -17.83 14.36
N GLU A 315 14.59 -17.74 13.32
CA GLU A 315 14.91 -18.14 11.96
C GLU A 315 14.40 -17.12 10.94
N HIS A 316 15.29 -16.55 10.14
CA HIS A 316 14.92 -15.75 8.97
C HIS A 316 15.14 -16.56 7.70
N LEU A 317 14.08 -16.69 6.91
CA LEU A 317 14.08 -17.44 5.66
C LEU A 317 13.82 -16.50 4.48
N ASP A 318 14.87 -16.11 3.79
CA ASP A 318 14.79 -15.37 2.52
C ASP A 318 14.60 -16.36 1.36
N ILE A 319 13.39 -16.90 1.21
CA ILE A 319 13.10 -17.99 0.28
C ILE A 319 11.73 -17.81 -0.40
N SER A 320 11.50 -18.55 -1.49
CA SER A 320 10.15 -18.76 -2.00
C SER A 320 9.40 -19.80 -1.14
N ILE A 321 8.16 -19.49 -0.75
CA ILE A 321 7.33 -20.41 0.05
C ILE A 321 7.11 -21.73 -0.69
N SER A 322 6.94 -21.67 -2.02
CA SER A 322 6.83 -22.88 -2.86
C SER A 322 8.03 -23.83 -2.72
N SER A 323 9.24 -23.29 -2.50
CA SER A 323 10.41 -24.15 -2.31
C SER A 323 10.38 -24.87 -0.96
N LEU A 324 9.94 -24.19 0.11
CA LEU A 324 9.74 -24.82 1.42
C LEU A 324 8.70 -25.93 1.36
N VAL A 325 7.55 -25.65 0.73
CA VAL A 325 6.47 -26.62 0.49
C VAL A 325 7.01 -27.87 -0.23
N THR A 326 7.75 -27.66 -1.33
CA THR A 326 8.32 -28.75 -2.13
C THR A 326 9.32 -29.60 -1.33
N GLN A 327 10.16 -28.96 -0.54
CA GLN A 327 11.14 -29.67 0.28
C GLN A 327 10.47 -30.45 1.43
N LEU A 328 9.47 -29.88 2.09
CA LEU A 328 8.71 -30.61 3.12
C LEU A 328 8.04 -31.86 2.54
N GLN A 329 7.45 -31.77 1.33
CA GLN A 329 6.87 -32.91 0.63
C GLN A 329 7.93 -33.96 0.28
N LYS A 330 9.10 -33.56 -0.19
CA LYS A 330 10.22 -34.46 -0.50
C LYS A 330 10.72 -35.26 0.72
N HIS A 331 10.63 -34.67 1.91
CA HIS A 331 10.99 -35.31 3.17
C HIS A 331 9.84 -36.07 3.83
N ASP A 332 8.73 -36.32 3.11
CA ASP A 332 7.53 -36.99 3.65
C ASP A 332 7.08 -36.38 5.00
N PHE A 333 7.18 -35.04 5.12
CA PHE A 333 6.78 -34.33 6.32
C PHE A 333 5.33 -34.68 6.68
N LYS A 334 5.12 -35.10 7.93
CA LYS A 334 3.78 -35.42 8.45
C LYS A 334 3.46 -34.53 9.63
N ALA A 335 2.45 -33.68 9.43
CA ALA A 335 1.96 -32.85 10.51
C ALA A 335 1.36 -33.69 11.65
N ILE A 336 1.56 -33.22 12.87
CA ILE A 336 0.91 -33.82 14.04
C ILE A 336 -0.55 -33.39 14.06
N ASN A 337 -1.44 -34.35 14.03
CA ASN A 337 -2.87 -34.09 14.19
C ASN A 337 -3.18 -33.88 15.67
N ASN A 338 -3.76 -32.72 15.98
CA ASN A 338 -4.16 -32.35 17.35
C ASN A 338 -5.37 -31.40 17.35
N ASP A 339 -5.87 -31.09 18.54
CA ASP A 339 -7.03 -30.19 18.68
C ASP A 339 -6.67 -28.71 18.64
N TRP A 340 -5.40 -28.35 18.53
CA TRP A 340 -4.93 -26.95 18.47
C TRP A 340 -5.59 -26.14 17.35
N LYS A 341 -5.54 -26.67 16.13
CA LYS A 341 -6.19 -26.05 14.96
C LYS A 341 -7.70 -25.87 15.20
N LYS A 342 -8.38 -26.87 15.76
CA LYS A 342 -9.81 -26.82 16.07
C LYS A 342 -10.12 -25.74 17.10
N THR A 343 -9.25 -25.56 18.10
CA THR A 343 -9.39 -24.52 19.11
C THR A 343 -9.44 -23.12 18.48
N TYR A 344 -8.51 -22.80 17.58
CA TYR A 344 -8.50 -21.51 16.92
C TYR A 344 -9.69 -21.31 15.97
N ILE A 345 -10.15 -22.38 15.31
CA ILE A 345 -11.37 -22.32 14.49
C ILE A 345 -12.58 -21.99 15.36
N LYS A 346 -12.77 -22.69 16.49
CA LYS A 346 -13.87 -22.43 17.42
C LYS A 346 -13.82 -20.99 17.97
N LEU A 347 -12.63 -20.49 18.36
CA LEU A 347 -12.47 -19.11 18.81
C LEU A 347 -12.87 -18.12 17.71
N ASN A 348 -12.47 -18.38 16.46
CA ASN A 348 -12.85 -17.53 15.34
C ASN A 348 -14.35 -17.53 15.08
N ASP A 349 -14.97 -18.70 15.07
CA ASP A 349 -16.42 -18.85 14.87
C ASP A 349 -17.22 -18.17 15.99
N SER A 350 -16.79 -18.32 17.24
CA SER A 350 -17.36 -17.60 18.38
C SER A 350 -17.22 -16.08 18.21
N ALA A 351 -16.01 -15.60 17.86
CA ALA A 351 -15.77 -14.17 17.65
C ALA A 351 -16.66 -13.61 16.51
N ARG A 352 -16.78 -14.31 15.38
CA ARG A 352 -17.63 -13.89 14.25
C ARG A 352 -19.10 -13.80 14.66
N LYS A 353 -19.64 -14.81 15.30
CA LYS A 353 -21.03 -14.78 15.82
C LYS A 353 -21.26 -13.57 16.75
N ILE A 354 -20.29 -13.26 17.62
CA ILE A 354 -20.39 -12.14 18.55
C ILE A 354 -20.31 -10.80 17.82
N ILE A 355 -19.41 -10.65 16.84
CA ILE A 355 -19.32 -9.44 16.00
C ILE A 355 -20.67 -9.21 15.30
N ASP A 356 -21.20 -10.21 14.61
CA ASP A 356 -22.44 -10.11 13.83
C ASP A 356 -23.64 -9.74 14.70
N ARG A 357 -23.77 -10.33 15.90
CA ARG A 357 -24.85 -10.01 16.85
C ARG A 357 -24.76 -8.59 17.44
N ASN A 358 -23.58 -7.97 17.42
CA ASN A 358 -23.35 -6.67 18.08
C ASN A 358 -22.99 -5.56 17.08
N ILE A 359 -22.93 -5.83 15.79
CA ILE A 359 -22.40 -4.92 14.76
C ILE A 359 -23.16 -3.58 14.71
N SER A 360 -24.44 -3.55 15.04
CA SER A 360 -25.29 -2.35 15.00
C SER A 360 -25.07 -1.38 16.17
N LYS A 361 -24.27 -1.76 17.17
CA LYS A 361 -24.04 -0.91 18.36
C LYS A 361 -23.18 0.32 18.09
N ILE A 362 -22.35 0.27 17.08
CA ILE A 362 -21.52 1.39 16.60
C ILE A 362 -21.90 1.64 15.14
N LYS A 363 -22.44 2.82 14.86
CA LYS A 363 -22.98 3.13 13.52
C LYS A 363 -21.92 3.05 12.43
N GLU A 364 -20.70 3.55 12.66
CA GLU A 364 -19.61 3.47 11.67
C GLU A 364 -19.28 2.02 11.31
N ILE A 365 -19.24 1.11 12.29
CA ILE A 365 -18.95 -0.32 12.06
C ILE A 365 -20.06 -0.95 11.19
N SER A 366 -21.33 -0.72 11.53
CA SER A 366 -22.46 -1.28 10.77
C SER A 366 -22.55 -0.72 9.35
N THR A 367 -22.30 0.57 9.18
CA THR A 367 -22.32 1.20 7.86
C THR A 367 -21.17 0.71 6.98
N LYS A 368 -19.96 0.54 7.53
CA LYS A 368 -18.84 -0.04 6.77
C LYS A 368 -19.10 -1.50 6.37
N LYS A 369 -19.76 -2.28 7.22
CA LYS A 369 -20.21 -3.63 6.82
C LYS A 369 -21.19 -3.56 5.65
N THR A 370 -22.14 -2.63 5.71
CA THR A 370 -23.08 -2.37 4.60
C THR A 370 -22.36 -2.00 3.30
N ILE A 371 -21.32 -1.14 3.36
CA ILE A 371 -20.49 -0.77 2.21
C ILE A 371 -19.82 -2.02 1.62
N LEU A 372 -19.11 -2.79 2.45
CA LEU A 372 -18.38 -3.99 1.99
C LEU A 372 -19.32 -5.02 1.36
N ASP A 373 -20.52 -5.22 1.93
CA ASP A 373 -21.50 -6.17 1.40
C ASP A 373 -22.16 -5.68 0.09
N SER A 374 -22.03 -4.39 -0.22
CA SER A 374 -22.66 -3.76 -1.41
C SER A 374 -21.69 -3.55 -2.57
N ILE A 375 -20.40 -3.62 -2.30
CA ILE A 375 -19.37 -3.46 -3.33
C ILE A 375 -19.43 -4.66 -4.30
N PRO A 376 -19.45 -4.39 -5.63
CA PRO A 376 -19.43 -5.45 -6.63
C PRO A 376 -18.20 -6.36 -6.53
N GLU A 377 -18.38 -7.61 -6.92
CA GLU A 377 -17.26 -8.53 -7.10
C GLU A 377 -16.23 -7.94 -8.08
N ASP A 378 -15.00 -8.43 -8.02
CA ASP A 378 -13.87 -8.00 -8.86
C ASP A 378 -13.52 -6.50 -8.73
N SER A 379 -13.83 -5.90 -7.58
CA SER A 379 -13.49 -4.51 -7.24
C SER A 379 -12.16 -4.40 -6.49
N ILE A 380 -11.70 -3.17 -6.35
CA ILE A 380 -10.57 -2.80 -5.49
C ILE A 380 -11.08 -1.92 -4.35
N PHE A 381 -10.75 -2.29 -3.12
CA PHE A 381 -11.05 -1.52 -1.92
C PHE A 381 -9.76 -1.04 -1.26
N ILE A 382 -9.68 0.27 -1.02
CA ILE A 382 -8.53 0.92 -0.39
C ILE A 382 -8.99 1.45 0.96
N SER A 383 -8.34 0.99 2.02
CA SER A 383 -8.61 1.47 3.37
C SER A 383 -7.55 2.48 3.79
N GLY A 384 -8.00 3.65 4.23
CA GLY A 384 -7.16 4.63 4.89
C GLY A 384 -6.67 4.14 6.26
N ASN A 385 -5.63 4.76 6.75
CA ASN A 385 -5.09 4.51 8.08
C ASN A 385 -6.04 5.02 9.19
N SER A 386 -5.64 4.90 10.44
CA SER A 386 -6.43 5.26 11.63
C SER A 386 -7.58 4.27 11.90
N LEU A 387 -8.82 4.71 12.08
CA LEU A 387 -9.99 3.86 12.33
C LEU A 387 -10.41 3.01 11.12
N PRO A 388 -10.42 3.53 9.87
CA PRO A 388 -10.86 2.76 8.71
C PRO A 388 -10.26 1.36 8.62
N ILE A 389 -8.94 1.24 8.66
CA ILE A 389 -8.26 -0.06 8.55
C ILE A 389 -8.53 -0.98 9.76
N ARG A 390 -8.72 -0.43 10.95
CA ARG A 390 -9.02 -1.20 12.16
C ARG A 390 -10.44 -1.75 12.14
N ILE A 391 -11.38 -0.95 11.66
CA ILE A 391 -12.76 -1.40 11.44
C ILE A 391 -12.79 -2.45 10.33
N LEU A 392 -12.03 -2.24 9.24
CA LEU A 392 -11.90 -3.25 8.18
C LEU A 392 -11.40 -4.58 8.75
N ASP A 393 -10.36 -4.57 9.59
CA ASP A 393 -9.83 -5.78 10.24
C ASP A 393 -10.89 -6.51 11.07
N LEU A 394 -11.72 -5.75 11.81
CA LEU A 394 -12.79 -6.28 12.63
C LEU A 394 -13.89 -6.97 11.82
N ILE A 395 -14.33 -6.35 10.69
CA ILE A 395 -15.55 -6.76 10.00
C ILE A 395 -15.33 -7.59 8.74
N LEU A 396 -14.12 -7.55 8.15
CA LEU A 396 -13.83 -8.25 6.90
C LEU A 396 -13.74 -9.75 7.10
N SER A 397 -14.65 -10.47 6.48
CA SER A 397 -14.67 -11.93 6.43
C SER A 397 -15.27 -12.39 5.10
N LYS A 398 -14.71 -13.44 4.50
CA LYS A 398 -15.25 -14.11 3.31
C LYS A 398 -15.62 -13.15 2.17
N SER A 399 -14.69 -12.27 1.82
CA SER A 399 -14.91 -11.33 0.70
C SER A 399 -15.09 -12.06 -0.63
N LYS A 400 -15.80 -11.41 -1.56
CA LYS A 400 -16.11 -11.97 -2.88
C LYS A 400 -15.20 -11.37 -3.94
N ASN A 401 -14.01 -11.94 -4.10
CA ASN A 401 -13.02 -11.53 -5.11
C ASN A 401 -12.69 -10.03 -5.11
N ILE A 402 -12.73 -9.38 -3.95
CA ILE A 402 -12.31 -7.99 -3.76
C ILE A 402 -10.84 -7.96 -3.37
N LYS A 403 -10.07 -7.04 -3.97
CA LYS A 403 -8.67 -6.81 -3.61
C LYS A 403 -8.55 -5.63 -2.65
N PHE A 404 -7.93 -5.88 -1.49
CA PHE A 404 -7.76 -4.88 -0.43
C PHE A 404 -6.36 -4.31 -0.44
N TYR A 405 -6.28 -2.97 -0.38
CA TYR A 405 -5.03 -2.23 -0.30
C TYR A 405 -5.07 -1.18 0.82
N GLY A 406 -3.90 -0.77 1.26
CA GLY A 406 -3.70 0.31 2.21
C GLY A 406 -2.27 0.86 2.10
N ASN A 407 -2.02 2.02 2.72
CA ASN A 407 -0.69 2.63 2.79
C ASN A 407 -0.09 2.29 4.14
N ARG A 408 0.59 1.17 4.23
CA ARG A 408 1.11 0.62 5.48
C ARG A 408 2.63 0.59 5.57
N GLY A 409 3.34 1.22 4.64
CA GLY A 409 4.78 1.43 4.75
C GLY A 409 5.10 2.33 5.95
N LEU A 410 4.55 3.53 5.94
CA LEU A 410 4.69 4.51 7.02
C LEU A 410 3.37 4.83 7.72
N SER A 411 2.27 4.32 7.20
CA SER A 411 0.93 4.49 7.78
C SER A 411 0.46 5.96 7.88
N GLY A 412 0.89 6.83 6.96
CA GLY A 412 0.48 8.23 6.87
C GLY A 412 -0.99 8.40 6.48
N ILE A 413 -1.54 9.59 6.75
CA ILE A 413 -2.89 9.96 6.30
C ILE A 413 -2.85 10.76 4.99
N ASP A 414 -1.68 11.14 4.53
CA ASP A 414 -1.40 11.88 3.30
C ASP A 414 -1.53 11.00 2.05
N GLY A 415 -1.83 11.61 0.90
CA GLY A 415 -1.81 10.99 -0.40
C GLY A 415 -2.83 9.88 -0.68
N ASN A 416 -3.83 9.67 0.17
CA ASN A 416 -4.78 8.56 0.02
C ASN A 416 -5.65 8.69 -1.24
N ILE A 417 -6.17 9.89 -1.53
CA ILE A 417 -6.97 10.16 -2.73
C ILE A 417 -6.10 10.03 -3.97
N SER A 418 -4.90 10.59 -3.92
CA SER A 418 -3.92 10.53 -5.01
C SER A 418 -3.54 9.09 -5.36
N ILE A 419 -3.29 8.22 -4.38
CA ILE A 419 -3.02 6.79 -4.58
C ILE A 419 -4.22 6.08 -5.19
N ALA A 420 -5.42 6.31 -4.65
CA ALA A 420 -6.64 5.71 -5.18
C ALA A 420 -6.90 6.12 -6.64
N SER A 421 -6.62 7.40 -6.96
CA SER A 421 -6.67 7.91 -8.33
C SER A 421 -5.64 7.20 -9.24
N GLY A 422 -4.40 7.03 -8.77
CA GLY A 422 -3.37 6.31 -9.49
C GLY A 422 -3.75 4.85 -9.78
N ILE A 423 -4.33 4.16 -8.80
CA ILE A 423 -4.87 2.82 -8.96
C ILE A 423 -6.00 2.81 -10.00
N SER A 424 -6.97 3.71 -9.87
CA SER A 424 -8.10 3.82 -10.80
C SER A 424 -7.66 4.09 -12.24
N SER A 425 -6.58 4.84 -12.44
CA SER A 425 -6.09 5.20 -13.79
C SER A 425 -5.58 4.01 -14.61
N VAL A 426 -5.12 2.94 -13.96
CA VAL A 426 -4.49 1.77 -14.62
C VAL A 426 -5.35 0.51 -14.60
N THR A 427 -6.54 0.56 -14.05
CA THR A 427 -7.48 -0.57 -14.01
C THR A 427 -8.82 -0.22 -14.62
N ASN A 428 -9.54 -1.24 -15.07
CA ASN A 428 -10.95 -1.08 -15.47
C ASN A 428 -11.91 -1.54 -14.36
N LYS A 429 -11.37 -1.91 -13.18
CA LYS A 429 -12.17 -2.30 -12.02
C LYS A 429 -12.70 -1.07 -11.29
N ASN A 430 -13.82 -1.23 -10.60
CA ASN A 430 -14.30 -0.22 -9.68
C ASN A 430 -13.36 -0.08 -8.50
N VAL A 431 -12.99 1.15 -8.18
CA VAL A 431 -12.08 1.48 -7.07
C VAL A 431 -12.87 2.23 -6.01
N PHE A 432 -12.80 1.73 -4.78
CA PHE A 432 -13.44 2.29 -3.60
C PHE A 432 -12.38 2.69 -2.60
N LEU A 433 -12.46 3.92 -2.10
CA LEU A 433 -11.57 4.45 -1.07
C LEU A 433 -12.38 4.77 0.19
N ASP A 434 -11.98 4.20 1.33
CA ASP A 434 -12.57 4.46 2.64
C ASP A 434 -11.58 5.22 3.52
N ILE A 435 -11.86 6.49 3.83
CA ILE A 435 -10.97 7.37 4.60
C ILE A 435 -11.74 8.20 5.64
N GLY A 436 -11.02 8.67 6.66
CA GLY A 436 -11.54 9.68 7.59
C GLY A 436 -11.49 11.10 7.01
N ASP A 437 -12.21 12.01 7.64
CA ASP A 437 -12.27 13.44 7.30
C ASP A 437 -10.89 14.10 7.26
N LEU A 438 -10.04 13.91 8.27
CA LEU A 438 -8.68 14.48 8.29
C LEU A 438 -7.81 13.99 7.13
N ALA A 439 -7.91 12.70 6.77
CA ALA A 439 -7.19 12.15 5.65
C ALA A 439 -7.69 12.70 4.31
N PHE A 440 -8.99 12.97 4.20
CA PHE A 440 -9.59 13.65 3.05
C PHE A 440 -9.05 15.08 2.91
N TYR A 441 -9.07 15.87 4.00
CA TYR A 441 -8.57 17.25 3.99
C TYR A 441 -7.08 17.33 3.71
N HIS A 442 -6.32 16.36 4.19
CA HIS A 442 -4.88 16.32 3.98
C HIS A 442 -4.47 16.11 2.51
N ASP A 443 -5.33 15.50 1.70
CA ASP A 443 -5.06 15.22 0.27
C ASP A 443 -6.08 15.87 -0.68
N LEU A 444 -6.54 17.11 -0.38
CA LEU A 444 -7.46 17.85 -1.25
C LEU A 444 -6.91 18.06 -2.67
N GLY A 445 -5.59 18.26 -2.82
CA GLY A 445 -4.94 18.32 -4.14
C GLY A 445 -5.14 17.04 -4.95
N GLY A 446 -5.30 15.91 -4.28
CA GLY A 446 -5.62 14.62 -4.88
C GLY A 446 -6.97 14.59 -5.60
N LEU A 447 -7.96 15.43 -5.20
CA LEU A 447 -9.25 15.52 -5.89
C LEU A 447 -9.11 16.07 -7.32
N VAL A 448 -8.26 17.09 -7.51
CA VAL A 448 -7.96 17.64 -8.84
C VAL A 448 -7.33 16.55 -9.72
N THR A 449 -6.40 15.79 -9.13
CA THR A 449 -5.75 14.65 -9.80
C THR A 449 -6.77 13.56 -10.14
N ALA A 450 -7.65 13.23 -9.21
CA ALA A 450 -8.68 12.21 -9.39
C ALA A 450 -9.67 12.59 -10.49
N LYS A 451 -10.20 13.82 -10.48
CA LYS A 451 -11.12 14.31 -11.51
C LYS A 451 -10.53 14.19 -12.91
N ARG A 452 -9.24 14.45 -13.06
CA ARG A 452 -8.56 14.44 -14.36
C ARG A 452 -8.20 13.02 -14.84
N ASN A 453 -7.81 12.13 -13.93
CA ASN A 453 -7.09 10.90 -14.30
C ASN A 453 -7.80 9.60 -13.91
N SER A 454 -8.78 9.62 -13.00
CA SER A 454 -9.47 8.39 -12.57
C SER A 454 -10.45 7.90 -13.61
N LYS A 455 -10.59 6.57 -13.75
CA LYS A 455 -11.60 5.93 -14.60
C LYS A 455 -12.88 5.63 -13.83
N SER A 456 -12.74 5.09 -12.61
CA SER A 456 -13.84 4.80 -11.69
C SER A 456 -13.31 4.87 -10.27
N LEU A 457 -13.75 5.87 -9.49
CA LEU A 457 -13.32 6.05 -8.10
C LEU A 457 -14.49 6.56 -7.25
N THR A 458 -14.88 5.78 -6.24
CA THR A 458 -15.83 6.20 -5.21
C THR A 458 -15.09 6.40 -3.89
N ILE A 459 -15.23 7.58 -3.28
CA ILE A 459 -14.58 7.97 -2.04
C ILE A 459 -15.63 8.05 -0.94
N PHE A 460 -15.52 7.18 0.07
CA PHE A 460 -16.28 7.27 1.31
C PHE A 460 -15.49 8.12 2.29
N VAL A 461 -16.08 9.26 2.68
CA VAL A 461 -15.49 10.15 3.69
C VAL A 461 -16.25 9.96 4.99
N ASN A 462 -15.57 9.42 5.98
CA ASN A 462 -16.12 9.20 7.32
C ASN A 462 -15.99 10.50 8.11
N GLU A 463 -17.05 11.32 8.12
CA GLU A 463 -17.11 12.57 8.85
C GLU A 463 -17.50 12.29 10.31
N ASN A 464 -16.50 12.26 11.16
CA ASN A 464 -16.66 12.00 12.60
C ASN A 464 -16.09 13.12 13.48
N SER A 465 -15.88 14.31 12.87
CA SER A 465 -15.36 15.52 13.49
C SER A 465 -13.93 15.38 13.99
N GLY A 466 -13.05 14.91 13.12
CA GLY A 466 -11.60 14.90 13.36
C GLY A 466 -11.02 13.52 13.71
N GLY A 467 -9.82 13.51 14.25
CA GLY A 467 -9.06 12.30 14.55
C GLY A 467 -9.59 11.50 15.74
N GLN A 468 -10.78 10.91 15.65
CA GLN A 468 -11.42 10.18 16.76
C GLN A 468 -10.61 8.98 17.29
N ILE A 469 -9.65 8.48 16.53
CA ILE A 469 -8.73 7.47 17.06
C ILE A 469 -7.97 7.96 18.30
N PHE A 470 -7.70 9.26 18.40
CA PHE A 470 -7.01 9.85 19.54
C PHE A 470 -7.90 9.83 20.80
N SER A 471 -9.22 9.94 20.67
CA SER A 471 -10.14 9.82 21.80
C SER A 471 -10.11 8.42 22.46
N LEU A 472 -9.60 7.42 21.74
CA LEU A 472 -9.49 6.04 22.25
C LEU A 472 -8.20 5.80 23.04
N LEU A 473 -7.27 6.75 23.07
CA LEU A 473 -5.99 6.64 23.75
C LEU A 473 -6.10 7.04 25.23
N PRO A 474 -5.30 6.43 26.13
CA PRO A 474 -5.35 6.74 27.58
C PRO A 474 -5.16 8.23 27.89
N GLN A 475 -4.22 8.89 27.20
CA GLN A 475 -3.90 10.31 27.40
C GLN A 475 -5.07 11.27 27.10
N SER A 476 -6.10 10.83 26.38
CA SER A 476 -7.28 11.66 26.14
C SER A 476 -8.04 12.01 27.42
N LYS A 477 -7.84 11.22 28.50
CA LYS A 477 -8.44 11.47 29.81
C LYS A 477 -7.62 12.47 30.65
N ASP A 478 -6.32 12.54 30.39
CA ASP A 478 -5.38 13.32 31.21
C ASP A 478 -5.27 14.78 30.77
N LEU A 479 -5.48 15.08 29.47
CA LEU A 479 -5.25 16.40 28.88
C LEU A 479 -6.51 17.28 28.74
N GLY A 480 -7.69 16.79 29.13
CA GLY A 480 -8.92 17.57 29.19
C GLY A 480 -9.39 18.16 27.84
N GLU A 481 -9.95 19.38 27.87
CA GLU A 481 -10.54 20.03 26.67
C GLU A 481 -9.50 20.37 25.61
N ASP A 482 -8.29 20.78 25.99
CA ASP A 482 -7.20 21.07 25.04
C ASP A 482 -6.88 19.87 24.14
N TYR A 483 -7.07 18.64 24.64
CA TYR A 483 -6.86 17.45 23.83
C TYR A 483 -7.80 17.37 22.62
N ASN A 484 -9.03 17.84 22.76
CA ASN A 484 -9.98 17.86 21.66
C ASN A 484 -9.49 18.77 20.52
N ASP A 485 -9.03 19.97 20.83
CA ASP A 485 -8.67 20.95 19.82
C ASP A 485 -7.30 20.66 19.16
N TRP A 486 -6.33 20.16 19.95
CA TRP A 486 -4.95 19.98 19.48
C TRP A 486 -4.66 18.59 18.90
N PHE A 487 -5.43 17.55 19.28
CA PHE A 487 -5.19 16.17 18.84
C PHE A 487 -6.35 15.62 18.01
N ILE A 488 -7.58 15.81 18.44
CA ILE A 488 -8.75 15.38 17.65
C ILE A 488 -8.95 16.33 16.48
N THR A 489 -8.65 17.64 16.65
CA THR A 489 -8.69 18.65 15.58
C THR A 489 -10.00 18.64 14.79
N PRO A 490 -11.17 18.93 15.42
CA PRO A 490 -12.43 18.97 14.72
C PRO A 490 -12.46 20.11 13.70
N HIS A 491 -12.95 19.82 12.49
CA HIS A 491 -13.03 20.80 11.41
C HIS A 491 -14.44 21.36 11.27
N LYS A 492 -14.53 22.66 11.04
CA LYS A 492 -15.78 23.36 10.70
C LYS A 492 -15.65 24.23 9.44
N GLU A 493 -14.41 24.46 9.01
CA GLU A 493 -14.08 25.43 7.97
C GLU A 493 -14.19 24.85 6.56
N ILE A 494 -14.24 23.53 6.41
CA ILE A 494 -14.21 22.86 5.11
C ILE A 494 -15.58 22.26 4.82
N ASN A 495 -16.15 22.66 3.69
CA ASN A 495 -17.41 22.14 3.18
C ASN A 495 -17.14 21.21 1.98
N ILE A 496 -17.27 19.91 2.19
CA ILE A 496 -17.00 18.89 1.15
C ILE A 496 -17.94 19.06 -0.05
N SER A 497 -19.21 19.46 0.17
CA SER A 497 -20.17 19.71 -0.89
C SER A 497 -19.72 20.85 -1.82
N GLU A 498 -19.27 21.96 -1.25
CA GLU A 498 -18.79 23.11 -2.04
C GLU A 498 -17.52 22.79 -2.83
N ILE A 499 -16.57 22.06 -2.22
CA ILE A 499 -15.37 21.58 -2.91
C ILE A 499 -15.74 20.65 -4.06
N SER A 500 -16.64 19.70 -3.83
CA SER A 500 -17.10 18.75 -4.84
C SER A 500 -17.77 19.49 -6.01
N ASN A 501 -18.64 20.45 -5.72
CA ASN A 501 -19.32 21.28 -6.71
C ASN A 501 -18.32 22.09 -7.55
N SER A 502 -17.32 22.71 -6.93
CA SER A 502 -16.30 23.51 -7.64
C SER A 502 -15.47 22.67 -8.63
N LEU A 503 -15.29 21.39 -8.35
CA LEU A 503 -14.59 20.43 -9.21
C LEU A 503 -15.54 19.64 -10.13
N SER A 504 -16.86 19.88 -10.06
CA SER A 504 -17.89 19.09 -10.76
C SER A 504 -17.74 17.59 -10.47
N ILE A 505 -17.50 17.24 -9.22
CA ILE A 505 -17.48 15.88 -8.70
C ILE A 505 -18.86 15.57 -8.13
N GLU A 506 -19.36 14.38 -8.43
CA GLU A 506 -20.65 13.90 -7.91
C GLU A 506 -20.55 13.71 -6.39
N TYR A 507 -21.47 14.31 -5.64
CA TYR A 507 -21.43 14.35 -4.19
C TYR A 507 -22.77 13.93 -3.57
N TYR A 508 -22.66 13.11 -2.53
CA TYR A 508 -23.78 12.65 -1.69
C TYR A 508 -23.42 12.83 -0.22
N ASN A 509 -24.38 13.28 0.58
CA ASN A 509 -24.30 13.29 2.04
C ASN A 509 -25.43 12.43 2.59
N THR A 510 -25.12 11.36 3.30
CA THR A 510 -26.13 10.44 3.80
C THR A 510 -25.71 9.71 5.07
N LYS A 511 -26.71 9.38 5.92
CA LYS A 511 -26.57 8.48 7.07
C LYS A 511 -27.32 7.17 6.87
N SER A 512 -27.95 7.00 5.72
CA SER A 512 -28.84 5.89 5.41
C SER A 512 -28.11 4.76 4.70
N ASP A 513 -28.01 3.60 5.35
CA ASP A 513 -27.44 2.39 4.75
C ASP A 513 -28.16 1.97 3.45
N LYS A 514 -29.47 2.21 3.36
CA LYS A 514 -30.27 1.94 2.16
C LYS A 514 -29.86 2.83 0.99
N GLU A 515 -29.61 4.11 1.29
CA GLU A 515 -29.19 5.08 0.29
C GLU A 515 -27.75 4.80 -0.17
N ILE A 516 -26.83 4.48 0.75
CA ILE A 516 -25.45 4.06 0.42
C ILE A 516 -25.46 2.87 -0.54
N LYS A 517 -26.26 1.84 -0.26
CA LYS A 517 -26.43 0.69 -1.16
C LYS A 517 -26.91 1.08 -2.54
N LYS A 518 -27.87 2.00 -2.61
CA LYS A 518 -28.42 2.51 -3.87
C LYS A 518 -27.33 3.23 -4.67
N ILE A 519 -26.60 4.17 -4.06
CA ILE A 519 -25.54 4.96 -4.70
C ILE A 519 -24.40 4.08 -5.21
N ILE A 520 -24.00 3.04 -4.45
CA ILE A 520 -22.96 2.10 -4.87
C ILE A 520 -23.38 1.33 -6.13
N ASN A 521 -24.65 0.95 -6.23
CA ASN A 521 -25.19 0.16 -7.33
C ASN A 521 -25.68 1.00 -8.52
N GLU A 522 -25.84 2.32 -8.35
CA GLU A 522 -26.14 3.23 -9.45
C GLU A 522 -24.90 3.48 -10.29
N ASN A 523 -25.11 3.55 -11.59
CA ASN A 523 -24.11 3.63 -12.64
C ASN A 523 -22.82 4.36 -12.24
N LEU A 524 -21.72 3.64 -12.25
CA LEU A 524 -20.36 4.14 -12.01
C LEU A 524 -19.79 4.87 -13.24
N GLU A 525 -20.65 5.43 -14.11
CA GLU A 525 -20.24 6.09 -15.35
C GLU A 525 -19.50 7.42 -15.13
N ASN A 526 -19.65 8.03 -13.96
CA ASN A 526 -18.89 9.21 -13.61
C ASN A 526 -17.58 8.82 -12.94
N ASN A 527 -16.50 9.37 -13.44
CA ASN A 527 -15.13 9.01 -13.06
C ASN A 527 -14.85 9.10 -11.55
N VAL A 528 -15.48 10.04 -10.82
CA VAL A 528 -15.27 10.24 -9.38
C VAL A 528 -16.59 10.57 -8.69
N LYS A 529 -16.85 9.89 -7.56
CA LYS A 529 -17.97 10.18 -6.64
C LYS A 529 -17.44 10.33 -5.22
N ILE A 530 -18.05 11.23 -4.45
CA ILE A 530 -17.79 11.40 -3.02
C ILE A 530 -19.08 11.10 -2.25
N ILE A 531 -19.00 10.22 -1.28
CA ILE A 531 -20.08 9.88 -0.35
C ILE A 531 -19.60 10.26 1.05
N GLU A 532 -20.08 11.36 1.56
CA GLU A 532 -19.85 11.82 2.94
C GLU A 532 -20.84 11.14 3.87
N ILE A 533 -20.32 10.53 4.92
CA ILE A 533 -21.09 9.78 5.91
C ILE A 533 -20.82 10.36 7.30
N ASN A 534 -21.85 10.98 7.88
CA ASN A 534 -21.71 11.66 9.17
C ASN A 534 -21.99 10.70 10.32
N TYR A 535 -21.07 10.62 11.28
CA TYR A 535 -21.17 9.81 12.49
C TYR A 535 -21.27 10.65 13.76
N ASP A 536 -21.88 10.09 14.79
CA ASP A 536 -22.00 10.73 16.09
C ASP A 536 -20.72 10.51 16.92
N LYS A 537 -20.21 11.59 17.52
CA LYS A 537 -19.03 11.52 18.42
C LYS A 537 -19.27 10.62 19.63
N SER A 538 -20.51 10.43 20.06
CA SER A 538 -20.86 9.59 21.20
C SER A 538 -20.47 8.12 21.00
N ASP A 539 -20.47 7.63 19.76
CA ASP A 539 -20.05 6.27 19.41
C ASP A 539 -18.61 5.97 19.84
N TYR A 540 -17.72 6.98 19.75
CA TYR A 540 -16.30 6.78 20.08
C TYR A 540 -16.04 6.75 21.59
N LYS A 541 -16.91 7.39 22.40
CA LYS A 541 -16.83 7.30 23.86
C LYS A 541 -17.03 5.87 24.37
N ILE A 542 -17.82 5.09 23.68
CA ILE A 542 -18.14 3.69 24.04
C ILE A 542 -17.34 2.66 23.26
N TYR A 543 -16.55 3.08 22.24
CA TYR A 543 -15.86 2.18 21.33
C TYR A 543 -14.94 1.18 22.04
N ASN A 544 -14.07 1.65 22.95
CA ASN A 544 -13.19 0.76 23.71
C ASN A 544 -13.99 -0.23 24.58
N GLN A 545 -15.06 0.24 25.24
CA GLN A 545 -15.94 -0.64 26.01
C GLN A 545 -16.65 -1.66 25.13
N TYR A 546 -17.09 -1.24 23.96
CA TYR A 546 -17.69 -2.12 22.96
C TYR A 546 -16.73 -3.25 22.57
N ILE A 547 -15.49 -2.93 22.18
CA ILE A 547 -14.49 -3.92 21.82
C ILE A 547 -14.19 -4.87 23.00
N ASN A 548 -14.00 -4.34 24.20
CA ASN A 548 -13.76 -5.17 25.39
C ASN A 548 -14.93 -6.13 25.66
N ASN A 549 -16.17 -5.68 25.51
CA ASN A 549 -17.36 -6.50 25.65
C ASN A 549 -17.43 -7.62 24.58
N LEU A 550 -16.93 -7.39 23.36
CA LEU A 550 -16.82 -8.45 22.36
C LEU A 550 -15.82 -9.51 22.82
N VAL A 551 -14.63 -9.08 23.27
CA VAL A 551 -13.55 -9.97 23.73
C VAL A 551 -13.98 -10.87 24.88
N GLN A 552 -14.66 -10.30 25.88
CA GLN A 552 -15.12 -11.04 27.06
C GLN A 552 -16.15 -12.14 26.74
N LYS A 553 -16.88 -12.01 25.64
CA LYS A 553 -17.92 -12.97 25.24
C LYS A 553 -17.39 -14.12 24.37
N ILE A 554 -16.15 -14.05 23.92
CA ILE A 554 -15.55 -15.12 23.09
C ILE A 554 -15.28 -16.32 24.00
N THR A 555 -15.87 -17.49 23.68
CA THR A 555 -15.69 -18.74 24.41
C THR A 555 -15.31 -19.86 23.46
N ILE A 556 -14.73 -20.94 24.02
CA ILE A 556 -14.39 -22.16 23.26
C ILE A 556 -15.56 -23.16 23.28
N ASP A 557 -16.53 -22.97 24.18
CA ASP A 557 -17.53 -23.97 24.54
C ASP A 557 -18.87 -23.90 23.80
N GLU A 558 -18.98 -23.08 22.73
CA GLU A 558 -20.19 -23.03 21.92
C GLU A 558 -20.02 -23.60 20.51
#